data_52323fd1319ab1bff8094e17c3c4f8c1
#
_entry.id   52323fd1319ab1bff8094e17c3c4f8c1
#
_cell.length_a   1.000
_cell.length_b   1.000
_cell.length_c   1.000
_cell.angle_alpha   90.00
_cell.angle_beta   90.00
_cell.angle_gamma   90.00
#
_symmetry.space_group_name_H-M   'P 1'
#
loop_
_entity.id
_entity.type
_entity.pdbx_description
1 polymer ?
#
loop_
_entity_poly.entity_id
_entity_poly.type
_entity_poly.pdbx_seq_one_letter_code
_entity_poly.pdbx_strand_id
1 'polypeptide(L)'
;MAAADAGLPERAQALAERAVRLVEEPRSIARLAELRARIAFERGSVHTAHDILLSGADRVAELDPAAAGLMLVDAGRNAWQLSDPRRVEEAAARLRRLRLRPEDGLDAAVDAVEAAAVSLNAGPAGALPAMRPLARDARGIERGSYGLRINGAFVAGLVGEFETQRQISVALVEECRTLGMTGLLPIAYVTLAGAELYLGRFRSAAADAAEGLRIATDTGQPHRTGYLEGILAWIAAVEGDEDRCAGLAVRCADHFAATGIANGLAWSEWALAALDLSLGRHTRALDRLEAALAGPVRHQIQAVYFAPDQIEAAVRAGLPDRAKEPLERLAEWADVARLDWADAVLARCRALLEPDDEIFSAALRPHGRPLERARAELGYGEWLRRERRRRDARPHLRAALETFQRLGAGPWARRAAAELRAAGEATAAPAASDRLAALSPQELQIVRLAVTGLTNREIGARLFVSPKTVSHHLYRAFPKLGVSSRVELARLGPDLDPDAAT
;
A
#
# COMPACT_ATOMS: atom_id res chain seq x y z
N MET A 1 -4.44 -19.75 23.13
CA MET A 1 -4.08 -18.32 23.14
C MET A 1 -2.56 -18.14 23.21
N ALA A 2 -1.89 -18.37 24.36
CA ALA A 2 -0.46 -18.06 24.51
C ALA A 2 0.47 -18.59 23.39
N ALA A 3 0.26 -19.81 22.88
CA ALA A 3 1.05 -20.34 21.78
C ALA A 3 0.82 -19.59 20.44
N ALA A 4 -0.41 -19.16 20.16
CA ALA A 4 -0.71 -18.38 18.97
C ALA A 4 -0.18 -16.93 19.09
N ASP A 5 -0.30 -16.36 20.29
CA ASP A 5 0.21 -15.00 20.57
C ASP A 5 1.74 -14.97 20.50
N ALA A 6 2.41 -16.06 20.91
CA ALA A 6 3.86 -16.23 20.77
C ALA A 6 4.31 -16.59 19.34
N GLY A 7 3.41 -16.65 18.35
CA GLY A 7 3.77 -16.97 16.97
C GLY A 7 4.10 -18.45 16.71
N LEU A 8 3.49 -19.36 17.45
CA LEU A 8 3.66 -20.82 17.33
C LEU A 8 2.37 -21.48 16.80
N PRO A 9 2.03 -21.30 15.51
CA PRO A 9 0.72 -21.67 14.97
C PRO A 9 0.44 -23.17 15.00
N GLU A 10 1.43 -24.03 14.75
CA GLU A 10 1.25 -25.48 14.77
C GLU A 10 0.94 -26.01 16.19
N ARG A 11 1.67 -25.49 17.19
CA ARG A 11 1.41 -25.81 18.59
C ARG A 11 0.04 -25.29 19.03
N ALA A 12 -0.32 -24.08 18.61
CA ALA A 12 -1.63 -23.48 18.89
C ALA A 12 -2.76 -24.31 18.30
N GLN A 13 -2.62 -24.77 17.05
CA GLN A 13 -3.59 -25.63 16.38
C GLN A 13 -3.76 -26.97 17.11
N ALA A 14 -2.68 -27.68 17.41
CA ALA A 14 -2.73 -28.96 18.12
C ALA A 14 -3.40 -28.83 19.49
N LEU A 15 -3.10 -27.76 20.23
CA LEU A 15 -3.75 -27.49 21.52
C LEU A 15 -5.23 -27.12 21.34
N ALA A 16 -5.60 -26.35 20.32
CA ALA A 16 -6.98 -25.99 20.05
C ALA A 16 -7.84 -27.20 19.67
N GLU A 17 -7.33 -28.12 18.84
CA GLU A 17 -8.01 -29.35 18.45
C GLU A 17 -8.29 -30.29 19.68
N ARG A 18 -7.34 -30.34 20.60
CA ARG A 18 -7.54 -31.09 21.88
C ARG A 18 -8.57 -30.39 22.75
N ALA A 19 -8.55 -29.05 22.84
CA ALA A 19 -9.44 -28.27 23.68
C ALA A 19 -10.90 -28.35 23.23
N VAL A 20 -11.19 -28.47 21.92
CA VAL A 20 -12.56 -28.61 21.38
C VAL A 20 -13.36 -29.73 22.05
N ARG A 21 -12.69 -30.82 22.43
CA ARG A 21 -13.33 -32.02 23.03
C ARG A 21 -13.56 -31.87 24.53
N LEU A 22 -12.96 -30.89 25.17
CA LEU A 22 -12.91 -30.74 26.62
C LEU A 22 -13.64 -29.53 27.17
N VAL A 23 -14.00 -28.60 26.26
CA VAL A 23 -14.58 -27.30 26.65
C VAL A 23 -16.09 -27.32 26.50
N GLU A 24 -16.78 -27.08 27.62
CA GLU A 24 -18.25 -26.98 27.69
C GLU A 24 -18.73 -25.59 28.09
N GLU A 25 -17.86 -24.79 28.72
CA GLU A 25 -18.19 -23.44 29.19
C GLU A 25 -18.27 -22.46 28.02
N PRO A 26 -19.38 -21.65 27.87
CA PRO A 26 -19.66 -20.83 26.70
C PRO A 26 -18.55 -19.83 26.33
N ARG A 27 -17.99 -19.12 27.31
CA ARG A 27 -16.89 -18.15 27.06
C ARG A 27 -15.62 -18.84 26.55
N SER A 28 -15.35 -20.03 27.03
CA SER A 28 -14.23 -20.84 26.58
C SER A 28 -14.45 -21.37 25.16
N ILE A 29 -15.70 -21.76 24.83
CA ILE A 29 -16.10 -22.12 23.45
C ILE A 29 -15.88 -20.95 22.51
N ALA A 30 -16.32 -19.73 22.88
CA ALA A 30 -16.13 -18.51 22.09
C ALA A 30 -14.64 -18.23 21.83
N ARG A 31 -13.83 -18.18 22.90
CA ARG A 31 -12.37 -17.96 22.80
C ARG A 31 -11.67 -19.01 21.95
N LEU A 32 -12.13 -20.27 22.03
CA LEU A 32 -11.56 -21.33 21.22
C LEU A 32 -11.95 -21.22 19.74
N ALA A 33 -13.18 -20.79 19.43
CA ALA A 33 -13.63 -20.51 18.07
C ALA A 33 -12.83 -19.36 17.46
N GLU A 34 -12.67 -18.24 18.18
CA GLU A 34 -11.83 -17.12 17.75
C GLU A 34 -10.39 -17.53 17.47
N LEU A 35 -9.78 -18.32 18.38
CA LEU A 35 -8.43 -18.81 18.19
C LEU A 35 -8.30 -19.68 16.95
N ARG A 36 -9.23 -20.64 16.75
CA ARG A 36 -9.22 -21.53 15.58
C ARG A 36 -9.44 -20.75 14.27
N ALA A 37 -10.35 -19.79 14.28
CA ALA A 37 -10.60 -18.92 13.14
C ALA A 37 -9.35 -18.08 12.80
N ARG A 38 -8.69 -17.51 13.81
CA ARG A 38 -7.43 -16.77 13.62
C ARG A 38 -6.35 -17.67 13.00
N ILE A 39 -6.15 -18.87 13.53
CA ILE A 39 -5.18 -19.82 12.97
C ILE A 39 -5.53 -20.18 11.53
N ALA A 40 -6.79 -20.49 11.22
CA ALA A 40 -7.25 -20.81 9.89
C ALA A 40 -7.02 -19.63 8.91
N PHE A 41 -7.35 -18.42 9.35
CA PHE A 41 -7.16 -17.20 8.58
C PHE A 41 -5.69 -16.94 8.28
N GLU A 42 -4.82 -16.98 9.30
CA GLU A 42 -3.38 -16.73 9.13
C GLU A 42 -2.70 -17.79 8.24
N ARG A 43 -3.26 -18.98 8.15
CA ARG A 43 -2.82 -20.05 7.24
C ARG A 43 -3.43 -19.94 5.81
N GLY A 44 -4.16 -18.88 5.51
CA GLY A 44 -4.77 -18.64 4.21
C GLY A 44 -6.14 -19.29 3.98
N SER A 45 -6.72 -19.95 5.00
CA SER A 45 -8.05 -20.57 4.89
C SER A 45 -9.15 -19.61 5.32
N VAL A 46 -9.32 -18.49 4.58
CA VAL A 46 -10.24 -17.40 4.94
C VAL A 46 -11.70 -17.85 5.02
N HIS A 47 -12.16 -18.69 4.10
CA HIS A 47 -13.50 -19.28 4.12
C HIS A 47 -13.73 -20.10 5.38
N THR A 48 -12.79 -20.99 5.71
CA THR A 48 -12.86 -21.81 6.93
C THR A 48 -12.87 -20.96 8.19
N ALA A 49 -12.09 -19.90 8.23
CA ALA A 49 -12.08 -18.96 9.35
C ALA A 49 -13.44 -18.27 9.53
N HIS A 50 -14.06 -17.84 8.45
CA HIS A 50 -15.41 -17.26 8.47
C HIS A 50 -16.44 -18.26 9.00
N ASP A 51 -16.47 -19.49 8.49
CA ASP A 51 -17.43 -20.52 8.90
C ASP A 51 -17.26 -20.92 10.39
N ILE A 52 -16.02 -20.97 10.89
CA ILE A 52 -15.74 -21.20 12.32
C ILE A 52 -16.31 -20.08 13.19
N LEU A 53 -16.16 -18.81 12.76
CA LEU A 53 -16.68 -17.66 13.50
C LEU A 53 -18.20 -17.66 13.54
N LEU A 54 -18.87 -17.92 12.41
CA LEU A 54 -20.33 -18.01 12.37
C LEU A 54 -20.86 -19.12 13.29
N SER A 55 -20.31 -20.33 13.17
CA SER A 55 -20.71 -21.46 14.01
C SER A 55 -20.40 -21.24 15.49
N GLY A 56 -19.28 -20.60 15.80
CA GLY A 56 -18.92 -20.22 17.17
C GLY A 56 -19.91 -19.22 17.77
N ALA A 57 -20.25 -18.18 17.00
CA ALA A 57 -21.21 -17.16 17.40
C ALA A 57 -22.60 -17.76 17.69
N ASP A 58 -23.12 -18.62 16.81
CA ASP A 58 -24.42 -19.28 16.98
C ASP A 58 -24.50 -20.08 18.29
N ARG A 59 -23.39 -20.70 18.71
CA ARG A 59 -23.33 -21.51 19.93
C ARG A 59 -23.39 -20.71 21.23
N VAL A 60 -22.99 -19.43 21.19
CA VAL A 60 -22.88 -18.61 22.40
C VAL A 60 -23.83 -17.40 22.37
N ALA A 61 -24.55 -17.18 21.29
CA ALA A 61 -25.40 -16.00 21.05
C ALA A 61 -26.40 -15.69 22.19
N GLU A 62 -27.00 -16.71 22.79
CA GLU A 62 -27.96 -16.55 23.92
C GLU A 62 -27.27 -16.35 25.26
N LEU A 63 -26.06 -16.88 25.43
CA LEU A 63 -25.32 -16.93 26.69
C LEU A 63 -24.34 -15.79 26.88
N ASP A 64 -23.69 -15.38 25.79
CA ASP A 64 -22.75 -14.26 25.73
C ASP A 64 -22.89 -13.53 24.39
N PRO A 65 -23.93 -12.67 24.25
CA PRO A 65 -24.17 -11.93 23.00
C PRO A 65 -22.98 -11.04 22.57
N ALA A 66 -22.23 -10.50 23.53
CA ALA A 66 -21.08 -9.65 23.26
C ALA A 66 -19.93 -10.47 22.58
N ALA A 67 -19.62 -11.66 23.11
CA ALA A 67 -18.64 -12.55 22.49
C ALA A 67 -19.09 -13.03 21.10
N ALA A 68 -20.39 -13.34 20.94
CA ALA A 68 -20.95 -13.66 19.62
C ALA A 68 -20.81 -12.47 18.64
N GLY A 69 -21.07 -11.25 19.12
CA GLY A 69 -20.93 -10.02 18.35
C GLY A 69 -19.50 -9.82 17.83
N LEU A 70 -18.50 -9.98 18.68
CA LEU A 70 -17.08 -9.87 18.28
C LEU A 70 -16.70 -10.89 17.18
N MET A 71 -17.15 -12.14 17.33
CA MET A 71 -16.91 -13.15 16.29
C MET A 71 -17.56 -12.79 14.96
N LEU A 72 -18.79 -12.26 14.98
CA LEU A 72 -19.50 -11.84 13.77
C LEU A 72 -18.87 -10.61 13.10
N VAL A 73 -18.33 -9.68 13.87
CA VAL A 73 -17.55 -8.55 13.35
C VAL A 73 -16.30 -9.06 12.61
N ASP A 74 -15.56 -9.99 13.19
CA ASP A 74 -14.41 -10.61 12.55
C ASP A 74 -14.81 -11.44 11.31
N ALA A 75 -15.94 -12.13 11.34
CA ALA A 75 -16.48 -12.86 10.20
C ALA A 75 -16.82 -11.91 9.05
N GLY A 76 -17.43 -10.76 9.34
CA GLY A 76 -17.72 -9.70 8.36
C GLY A 76 -16.46 -9.15 7.71
N ARG A 77 -15.41 -8.87 8.51
CA ARG A 77 -14.11 -8.43 7.99
C ARG A 77 -13.46 -9.49 7.09
N ASN A 78 -13.49 -10.75 7.47
CA ASN A 78 -12.92 -11.84 6.66
C ASN A 78 -13.65 -11.97 5.32
N ALA A 79 -14.98 -11.89 5.32
CA ALA A 79 -15.80 -11.91 4.11
C ALA A 79 -15.55 -10.69 3.22
N TRP A 80 -15.34 -9.51 3.81
CA TRP A 80 -14.99 -8.30 3.06
C TRP A 80 -13.66 -8.46 2.30
N GLN A 81 -12.65 -9.09 2.90
CA GLN A 81 -11.37 -9.34 2.22
C GLN A 81 -11.51 -10.29 1.03
N LEU A 82 -12.46 -11.22 1.07
CA LEU A 82 -12.82 -12.09 -0.05
C LEU A 82 -13.63 -11.36 -1.14
N SER A 83 -14.06 -10.12 -0.90
CA SER A 83 -15.02 -9.39 -1.75
C SER A 83 -16.33 -10.16 -1.93
N ASP A 84 -16.78 -10.86 -0.89
CA ASP A 84 -18.01 -11.66 -0.91
C ASP A 84 -19.13 -10.94 -0.15
N PRO A 85 -20.02 -10.19 -0.85
CA PRO A 85 -21.09 -9.43 -0.22
C PRO A 85 -22.10 -10.32 0.51
N ARG A 86 -22.37 -11.54 -0.01
CA ARG A 86 -23.33 -12.45 0.62
C ARG A 86 -22.86 -12.89 2.02
N ARG A 87 -21.58 -13.21 2.16
CA ARG A 87 -21.00 -13.59 3.46
C ARG A 87 -20.95 -12.41 4.44
N VAL A 88 -20.72 -11.19 3.96
CA VAL A 88 -20.80 -9.99 4.81
C VAL A 88 -22.24 -9.76 5.26
N GLU A 89 -23.21 -9.86 4.35
CA GLU A 89 -24.65 -9.74 4.66
C GLU A 89 -25.11 -10.81 5.67
N GLU A 90 -24.59 -12.05 5.56
CA GLU A 90 -24.89 -13.12 6.50
C GLU A 90 -24.39 -12.78 7.91
N ALA A 91 -23.16 -12.29 8.06
CA ALA A 91 -22.62 -11.85 9.34
C ALA A 91 -23.42 -10.67 9.91
N ALA A 92 -23.75 -9.67 9.09
CA ALA A 92 -24.58 -8.52 9.46
C ALA A 92 -25.98 -8.94 9.92
N ALA A 93 -26.63 -9.87 9.20
CA ALA A 93 -27.96 -10.37 9.54
C ALA A 93 -27.96 -11.09 10.90
N ARG A 94 -26.89 -11.82 11.25
CA ARG A 94 -26.74 -12.46 12.57
C ARG A 94 -26.48 -11.42 13.65
N LEU A 95 -25.64 -10.40 13.40
CA LEU A 95 -25.39 -9.29 14.32
C LEU A 95 -26.70 -8.59 14.73
N ARG A 96 -27.59 -8.28 13.78
CA ARG A 96 -28.89 -7.66 14.06
C ARG A 96 -29.82 -8.49 14.95
N ARG A 97 -29.64 -9.80 15.01
CA ARG A 97 -30.45 -10.71 15.86
C ARG A 97 -29.94 -10.82 17.28
N LEU A 98 -28.71 -10.38 17.55
CA LEU A 98 -28.14 -10.41 18.89
C LEU A 98 -28.82 -9.37 19.78
N ARG A 99 -28.96 -9.72 21.06
CA ARG A 99 -29.45 -8.79 22.10
C ARG A 99 -28.26 -8.08 22.73
N LEU A 100 -27.55 -7.25 21.92
CA LEU A 100 -26.45 -6.45 22.41
C LEU A 100 -26.97 -5.32 23.29
N ARG A 101 -26.17 -4.93 24.28
CA ARG A 101 -26.44 -3.82 25.20
C ARG A 101 -25.44 -2.69 24.91
N PRO A 102 -25.81 -1.43 25.17
CA PRO A 102 -24.89 -0.30 24.96
C PRO A 102 -23.55 -0.45 25.68
N GLU A 103 -23.55 -1.07 26.88
CA GLU A 103 -22.32 -1.33 27.64
C GLU A 103 -21.38 -2.36 26.97
N ASP A 104 -21.85 -3.15 26.01
CA ASP A 104 -21.02 -4.08 25.25
C ASP A 104 -20.08 -3.35 24.28
N GLY A 105 -20.36 -2.06 23.95
CA GLY A 105 -19.51 -1.18 23.16
C GLY A 105 -19.30 -1.62 21.71
N LEU A 106 -20.26 -2.34 21.12
CA LEU A 106 -20.15 -2.93 19.79
C LEU A 106 -20.97 -2.19 18.72
N ASP A 107 -21.75 -1.16 19.06
CA ASP A 107 -22.64 -0.49 18.12
C ASP A 107 -21.92 -0.01 16.86
N ALA A 108 -20.81 0.70 17.02
CA ALA A 108 -20.00 1.18 15.88
C ALA A 108 -19.41 0.05 15.03
N ALA A 109 -19.11 -1.11 15.63
CA ALA A 109 -18.59 -2.26 14.89
C ALA A 109 -19.70 -2.98 14.11
N VAL A 110 -20.92 -3.04 14.66
CA VAL A 110 -22.11 -3.56 13.97
C VAL A 110 -22.43 -2.69 12.75
N ASP A 111 -22.52 -1.37 12.95
CA ASP A 111 -22.79 -0.40 11.87
C ASP A 111 -21.73 -0.51 10.77
N ALA A 112 -20.47 -0.69 11.12
CA ALA A 112 -19.38 -0.85 10.16
C ALA A 112 -19.49 -2.13 9.33
N VAL A 113 -19.94 -3.25 9.91
CA VAL A 113 -20.16 -4.50 9.16
C VAL A 113 -21.34 -4.38 8.22
N GLU A 114 -22.43 -3.74 8.65
CA GLU A 114 -23.59 -3.47 7.77
C GLU A 114 -23.20 -2.55 6.60
N ALA A 115 -22.45 -1.50 6.89
CA ALA A 115 -21.93 -0.60 5.86
C ALA A 115 -20.96 -1.30 4.90
N ALA A 116 -20.16 -2.25 5.38
CA ALA A 116 -19.28 -3.06 4.54
C ALA A 116 -20.06 -3.89 3.51
N ALA A 117 -21.21 -4.45 3.90
CA ALA A 117 -22.09 -5.16 2.96
C ALA A 117 -22.63 -4.23 1.86
N VAL A 118 -23.09 -3.02 2.23
CA VAL A 118 -23.53 -2.00 1.27
C VAL A 118 -22.39 -1.60 0.35
N SER A 119 -21.19 -1.38 0.89
CA SER A 119 -20.00 -0.98 0.13
C SER A 119 -19.66 -1.96 -0.99
N LEU A 120 -19.72 -3.26 -0.75
CA LEU A 120 -19.39 -4.28 -1.76
C LEU A 120 -20.41 -4.36 -2.90
N ASN A 121 -21.64 -3.88 -2.70
CA ASN A 121 -22.68 -3.89 -3.72
C ASN A 121 -22.78 -2.56 -4.48
N ALA A 122 -22.60 -1.42 -3.79
CA ALA A 122 -22.87 -0.09 -4.32
C ALA A 122 -21.66 0.85 -4.36
N GLY A 123 -20.50 0.41 -3.91
CA GLY A 123 -19.30 1.23 -3.79
C GLY A 123 -19.10 1.84 -2.40
N PRO A 124 -17.88 2.34 -2.10
CA PRO A 124 -17.49 2.68 -0.73
C PRO A 124 -18.06 4.02 -0.20
N ALA A 125 -18.51 4.93 -1.06
CA ALA A 125 -18.92 6.27 -0.65
C ALA A 125 -20.06 6.24 0.37
N GLY A 126 -21.14 5.54 0.10
CA GLY A 126 -22.32 5.48 0.96
C GLY A 126 -22.07 4.82 2.32
N ALA A 127 -21.00 4.03 2.45
CA ALA A 127 -20.67 3.33 3.68
C ALA A 127 -19.87 4.18 4.70
N LEU A 128 -19.22 5.25 4.24
CA LEU A 128 -18.30 6.05 5.07
C LEU A 128 -18.90 6.58 6.38
N PRO A 129 -20.12 7.18 6.40
CA PRO A 129 -20.68 7.74 7.64
C PRO A 129 -20.83 6.69 8.74
N ALA A 130 -21.25 5.47 8.39
CA ALA A 130 -21.45 4.38 9.35
C ALA A 130 -20.14 3.71 9.78
N MET A 131 -19.09 3.77 8.96
CA MET A 131 -17.78 3.19 9.30
C MET A 131 -16.93 4.09 10.20
N ARG A 132 -17.04 5.41 10.10
CA ARG A 132 -16.19 6.37 10.83
C ARG A 132 -16.25 6.27 12.36
N PRO A 133 -17.38 6.03 13.00
CA PRO A 133 -17.41 5.88 14.45
C PRO A 133 -16.47 4.80 14.95
N LEU A 134 -16.42 3.63 14.32
CA LEU A 134 -15.48 2.55 14.70
C LEU A 134 -14.02 2.98 14.63
N ALA A 135 -13.61 3.69 13.58
CA ALA A 135 -12.25 4.20 13.45
C ALA A 135 -11.91 5.21 14.55
N ARG A 136 -12.85 6.09 14.91
CA ARG A 136 -12.69 7.10 15.97
C ARG A 136 -12.61 6.45 17.33
N ASP A 137 -13.53 5.56 17.65
CA ASP A 137 -13.66 4.93 18.97
C ASP A 137 -12.48 4.01 19.24
N ALA A 138 -11.96 3.35 18.22
CA ALA A 138 -10.81 2.44 18.32
C ALA A 138 -9.54 3.10 18.91
N ARG A 139 -9.40 4.44 18.84
CA ARG A 139 -8.30 5.17 19.49
C ARG A 139 -8.39 5.14 21.01
N GLY A 140 -9.60 5.11 21.55
CA GLY A 140 -9.88 5.11 22.99
C GLY A 140 -10.08 3.70 23.57
N ILE A 141 -10.06 2.65 22.76
CA ILE A 141 -10.27 1.28 23.24
C ILE A 141 -9.13 0.85 24.16
N GLU A 142 -9.50 0.31 25.32
CA GLU A 142 -8.55 -0.16 26.33
C GLU A 142 -7.59 -1.23 25.79
N ARG A 143 -6.43 -1.30 26.44
CA ARG A 143 -5.43 -2.36 26.17
C ARG A 143 -6.06 -3.74 26.36
N GLY A 144 -5.67 -4.70 25.48
CA GLY A 144 -6.19 -6.06 25.50
C GLY A 144 -7.36 -6.34 24.55
N SER A 145 -8.07 -5.32 24.05
CA SER A 145 -9.14 -5.48 23.06
C SER A 145 -8.58 -5.47 21.62
N TYR A 146 -7.66 -6.39 21.33
CA TYR A 146 -6.88 -6.40 20.07
C TYR A 146 -7.76 -6.49 18.84
N GLY A 147 -8.81 -7.33 18.84
CA GLY A 147 -9.70 -7.52 17.69
C GLY A 147 -10.40 -6.23 17.28
N LEU A 148 -11.00 -5.49 18.23
CA LEU A 148 -11.66 -4.21 17.94
C LEU A 148 -10.67 -3.14 17.46
N ARG A 149 -9.49 -3.07 18.07
CA ARG A 149 -8.45 -2.10 17.65
C ARG A 149 -7.90 -2.41 16.25
N ILE A 150 -7.70 -3.68 15.91
CA ILE A 150 -7.31 -4.11 14.56
C ILE A 150 -8.43 -3.75 13.57
N ASN A 151 -9.69 -4.02 13.88
CA ASN A 151 -10.83 -3.65 13.05
C ASN A 151 -10.93 -2.12 12.89
N GLY A 152 -10.73 -1.38 13.96
CA GLY A 152 -10.71 0.09 13.91
C GLY A 152 -9.57 0.65 13.06
N ALA A 153 -8.36 0.12 13.18
CA ALA A 153 -7.22 0.50 12.33
C ALA A 153 -7.50 0.18 10.85
N PHE A 154 -8.09 -0.99 10.57
CA PHE A 154 -8.48 -1.36 9.23
C PHE A 154 -9.53 -0.42 8.65
N VAL A 155 -10.60 -0.15 9.41
CA VAL A 155 -11.67 0.77 8.98
C VAL A 155 -11.14 2.20 8.81
N ALA A 156 -10.24 2.67 9.67
CA ALA A 156 -9.60 3.98 9.51
C ALA A 156 -8.90 4.11 8.14
N GLY A 157 -8.23 3.04 7.68
CA GLY A 157 -7.68 2.98 6.33
C GLY A 157 -8.74 2.99 5.23
N LEU A 158 -9.88 2.33 5.43
CA LEU A 158 -10.98 2.31 4.46
C LEU A 158 -11.65 3.68 4.29
N VAL A 159 -11.76 4.44 5.38
CA VAL A 159 -12.38 5.78 5.36
C VAL A 159 -11.40 6.91 5.08
N GLY A 160 -10.12 6.61 4.82
CA GLY A 160 -9.10 7.58 4.46
C GLY A 160 -8.49 8.36 5.62
N GLU A 161 -8.75 7.96 6.87
CA GLU A 161 -8.20 8.56 8.08
C GLU A 161 -6.84 7.95 8.46
N PHE A 162 -5.84 8.11 7.57
CA PHE A 162 -4.54 7.43 7.68
C PHE A 162 -3.75 7.80 8.94
N GLU A 163 -3.86 9.02 9.47
CA GLU A 163 -3.20 9.38 10.72
C GLU A 163 -3.85 8.69 11.92
N THR A 164 -5.19 8.52 11.92
CA THR A 164 -5.91 7.71 12.91
C THR A 164 -5.47 6.24 12.83
N GLN A 165 -5.40 5.68 11.61
CA GLN A 165 -4.90 4.32 11.38
C GLN A 165 -3.49 4.15 11.95
N ARG A 166 -2.59 5.09 11.68
CA ARG A 166 -1.21 5.08 12.18
C ARG A 166 -1.15 5.09 13.70
N GLN A 167 -1.90 5.98 14.35
CA GLN A 167 -1.92 6.10 15.82
C GLN A 167 -2.36 4.80 16.49
N ILE A 168 -3.44 4.18 16.01
CA ILE A 168 -3.91 2.89 16.53
C ILE A 168 -2.85 1.81 16.31
N SER A 169 -2.25 1.76 15.12
CA SER A 169 -1.29 0.72 14.75
C SER A 169 0.03 0.84 15.51
N VAL A 170 0.54 2.05 15.74
CA VAL A 170 1.72 2.28 16.59
C VAL A 170 1.48 1.76 18.00
N ALA A 171 0.35 2.10 18.61
CA ALA A 171 0.00 1.62 19.95
C ALA A 171 -0.15 0.09 20.00
N LEU A 172 -0.68 -0.55 18.93
CA LEU A 172 -0.75 -2.00 18.82
C LEU A 172 0.64 -2.64 18.73
N VAL A 173 1.54 -2.10 17.91
CA VAL A 173 2.92 -2.60 17.77
C VAL A 173 3.67 -2.52 19.09
N GLU A 174 3.59 -1.38 19.78
CA GLU A 174 4.25 -1.16 21.07
C GLU A 174 3.75 -2.15 22.13
N GLU A 175 2.44 -2.33 22.24
CA GLU A 175 1.84 -3.26 23.18
C GLU A 175 2.20 -4.71 22.87
N CYS A 176 2.08 -5.14 21.60
CA CYS A 176 2.43 -6.50 21.19
C CYS A 176 3.91 -6.80 21.44
N ARG A 177 4.81 -5.83 21.21
CA ARG A 177 6.24 -5.99 21.53
C ARG A 177 6.48 -6.13 23.03
N THR A 178 5.85 -5.29 23.83
CA THR A 178 5.99 -5.29 25.29
C THR A 178 5.51 -6.62 25.92
N LEU A 179 4.43 -7.19 25.37
CA LEU A 179 3.82 -8.41 25.87
C LEU A 179 4.32 -9.68 25.19
N GLY A 180 5.25 -9.58 24.22
CA GLY A 180 5.77 -10.73 23.48
C GLY A 180 4.73 -11.39 22.56
N MET A 181 3.72 -10.63 22.10
CA MET A 181 2.64 -11.14 21.24
C MET A 181 3.06 -11.17 19.77
N THR A 182 4.07 -11.96 19.47
CA THR A 182 4.73 -12.04 18.15
C THR A 182 3.74 -12.42 17.03
N GLY A 183 2.74 -13.25 17.35
CA GLY A 183 1.71 -13.68 16.38
C GLY A 183 0.75 -12.57 15.92
N LEU A 184 0.64 -11.44 16.65
CA LEU A 184 -0.18 -10.28 16.27
C LEU A 184 0.63 -9.16 15.63
N LEU A 185 1.95 -9.16 15.75
CA LEU A 185 2.80 -8.11 15.15
C LEU A 185 2.62 -7.97 13.64
N PRO A 186 2.51 -9.05 12.82
CA PRO A 186 2.39 -8.90 11.37
C PRO A 186 1.17 -8.07 10.94
N ILE A 187 -0.01 -8.29 11.53
CA ILE A 187 -1.20 -7.49 11.19
C ILE A 187 -1.05 -6.03 11.65
N ALA A 188 -0.45 -5.79 12.81
CA ALA A 188 -0.19 -4.44 13.29
C ALA A 188 0.79 -3.70 12.35
N TYR A 189 1.81 -4.38 11.82
CA TYR A 189 2.72 -3.82 10.83
C TYR A 189 2.07 -3.60 9.46
N VAL A 190 1.19 -4.49 8.99
CA VAL A 190 0.42 -4.28 7.75
C VAL A 190 -0.36 -2.97 7.82
N THR A 191 -1.08 -2.74 8.93
CA THR A 191 -1.88 -1.52 9.10
C THR A 191 -1.00 -0.29 9.30
N LEU A 192 0.12 -0.40 10.03
CA LEU A 192 1.07 0.70 10.25
C LEU A 192 1.77 1.11 8.95
N ALA A 193 2.41 0.17 8.28
CA ALA A 193 3.14 0.43 7.05
C ALA A 193 2.21 0.94 5.93
N GLY A 194 0.97 0.44 5.87
CA GLY A 194 -0.05 0.95 4.96
C GLY A 194 -0.41 2.41 5.22
N ALA A 195 -0.63 2.77 6.49
CA ALA A 195 -0.90 4.17 6.87
C ALA A 195 0.27 5.10 6.52
N GLU A 196 1.48 4.70 6.84
CA GLU A 196 2.69 5.49 6.56
C GLU A 196 2.95 5.65 5.06
N LEU A 197 2.64 4.63 4.26
CA LEU A 197 2.71 4.70 2.79
C LEU A 197 1.78 5.80 2.27
N TYR A 198 0.51 5.81 2.68
CA TYR A 198 -0.44 6.85 2.26
C TYR A 198 -0.08 8.24 2.78
N LEU A 199 0.56 8.34 3.94
CA LEU A 199 1.09 9.60 4.50
C LEU A 199 2.42 10.05 3.86
N GLY A 200 2.96 9.29 2.91
CA GLY A 200 4.23 9.61 2.24
C GLY A 200 5.47 9.44 3.11
N ARG A 201 5.38 8.66 4.19
CA ARG A 201 6.50 8.35 5.09
C ARG A 201 7.21 7.07 4.64
N PHE A 202 7.69 7.05 3.39
CA PHE A 202 8.13 5.81 2.72
C PHE A 202 9.28 5.10 3.42
N ARG A 203 10.21 5.82 4.07
CA ARG A 203 11.32 5.19 4.84
C ARG A 203 10.80 4.42 6.04
N SER A 204 9.87 5.00 6.81
CA SER A 204 9.23 4.31 7.94
C SER A 204 8.40 3.14 7.44
N ALA A 205 7.56 3.37 6.43
CA ALA A 205 6.73 2.32 5.82
C ALA A 205 7.59 1.12 5.34
N ALA A 206 8.74 1.38 4.71
CA ALA A 206 9.65 0.32 4.27
C ALA A 206 10.28 -0.45 5.44
N ALA A 207 10.69 0.26 6.50
CA ALA A 207 11.28 -0.37 7.68
C ALA A 207 10.26 -1.24 8.43
N ASP A 208 9.06 -0.70 8.65
CA ASP A 208 7.98 -1.41 9.34
C ASP A 208 7.46 -2.60 8.49
N ALA A 209 7.34 -2.43 7.17
CA ALA A 209 6.97 -3.52 6.28
C ALA A 209 8.02 -4.63 6.25
N ALA A 210 9.32 -4.28 6.25
CA ALA A 210 10.40 -5.27 6.27
C ALA A 210 10.44 -6.06 7.58
N GLU A 211 10.28 -5.38 8.73
CA GLU A 211 10.21 -6.05 10.03
C GLU A 211 8.97 -6.93 10.15
N GLY A 212 7.80 -6.40 9.74
CA GLY A 212 6.56 -7.17 9.70
C GLY A 212 6.66 -8.40 8.81
N LEU A 213 7.31 -8.27 7.63
CA LEU A 213 7.54 -9.35 6.67
C LEU A 213 8.41 -10.46 7.28
N ARG A 214 9.50 -10.10 7.95
CA ARG A 214 10.35 -11.04 8.64
C ARG A 214 9.54 -11.84 9.68
N ILE A 215 8.77 -11.17 10.54
CA ILE A 215 7.96 -11.82 11.57
C ILE A 215 6.84 -12.67 10.94
N ALA A 216 6.17 -12.18 9.88
CA ALA A 216 5.13 -12.93 9.18
C ALA A 216 5.67 -14.24 8.57
N THR A 217 6.88 -14.19 8.01
CA THR A 217 7.58 -15.37 7.48
C THR A 217 7.92 -16.35 8.60
N ASP A 218 8.54 -15.88 9.68
CA ASP A 218 8.95 -16.68 10.83
C ASP A 218 7.75 -17.35 11.54
N THR A 219 6.57 -16.69 11.50
CA THR A 219 5.33 -17.17 12.14
C THR A 219 4.36 -17.85 11.18
N GLY A 220 4.72 -18.06 9.91
CA GLY A 220 3.94 -18.77 8.92
C GLY A 220 2.59 -18.12 8.57
N GLN A 221 2.60 -16.81 8.31
CA GLN A 221 1.41 -16.00 7.98
C GLN A 221 1.43 -15.52 6.52
N PRO A 222 1.13 -16.39 5.53
CA PRO A 222 1.37 -16.11 4.11
C PRO A 222 0.62 -14.87 3.58
N HIS A 223 -0.63 -14.65 4.00
CA HIS A 223 -1.35 -13.49 3.48
C HIS A 223 -0.88 -12.16 4.11
N ARG A 224 -0.32 -12.17 5.32
CA ARG A 224 0.36 -10.99 5.88
C ARG A 224 1.65 -10.71 5.12
N THR A 225 2.39 -11.76 4.79
CA THR A 225 3.55 -11.70 3.89
C THR A 225 3.17 -11.03 2.58
N GLY A 226 2.09 -11.45 1.93
CA GLY A 226 1.61 -10.88 0.68
C GLY A 226 1.31 -9.37 0.76
N TYR A 227 0.61 -8.90 1.80
CA TYR A 227 0.35 -7.46 1.97
C TYR A 227 1.63 -6.64 2.18
N LEU A 228 2.57 -7.13 2.99
CA LEU A 228 3.82 -6.44 3.26
C LEU A 228 4.72 -6.40 2.03
N GLU A 229 4.74 -7.46 1.22
CA GLU A 229 5.42 -7.47 -0.08
C GLU A 229 4.76 -6.50 -1.06
N GLY A 230 3.44 -6.38 -1.09
CA GLY A 230 2.71 -5.40 -1.88
C GLY A 230 3.07 -3.95 -1.52
N ILE A 231 3.16 -3.63 -0.24
CA ILE A 231 3.61 -2.31 0.25
C ILE A 231 5.05 -2.03 -0.19
N LEU A 232 5.96 -2.99 -0.01
CA LEU A 232 7.36 -2.87 -0.43
C LEU A 232 7.50 -2.77 -1.96
N ALA A 233 6.66 -3.48 -2.73
CA ALA A 233 6.61 -3.39 -4.18
C ALA A 233 6.22 -1.98 -4.63
N TRP A 234 5.22 -1.38 -3.98
CA TRP A 234 4.77 -0.04 -4.31
C TRP A 234 5.84 1.01 -3.99
N ILE A 235 6.55 0.88 -2.86
CA ILE A 235 7.68 1.76 -2.52
C ILE A 235 8.78 1.63 -3.58
N ALA A 236 9.15 0.41 -3.98
CA ALA A 236 10.12 0.16 -5.05
C ALA A 236 9.68 0.77 -6.39
N ALA A 237 8.37 0.79 -6.69
CA ALA A 237 7.81 1.45 -7.87
C ALA A 237 8.04 2.97 -7.85
N VAL A 238 7.84 3.63 -6.70
CA VAL A 238 8.10 5.06 -6.53
C VAL A 238 9.58 5.38 -6.64
N GLU A 239 10.45 4.52 -6.10
CA GLU A 239 11.91 4.64 -6.22
C GLU A 239 12.39 4.41 -7.68
N GLY A 240 11.60 3.68 -8.49
CA GLY A 240 11.92 3.30 -9.86
C GLY A 240 12.82 2.08 -9.96
N ASP A 241 12.82 1.23 -8.93
CA ASP A 241 13.54 -0.05 -8.90
C ASP A 241 12.67 -1.15 -9.53
N GLU A 242 12.81 -1.33 -10.85
CA GLU A 242 11.99 -2.24 -11.64
C GLU A 242 12.12 -3.69 -11.18
N ASP A 243 13.33 -4.17 -10.91
CA ASP A 243 13.56 -5.57 -10.55
C ASP A 243 12.98 -5.90 -9.18
N ARG A 244 13.22 -5.01 -8.21
CA ARG A 244 12.69 -5.16 -6.86
C ARG A 244 11.17 -5.08 -6.85
N CYS A 245 10.59 -4.13 -7.55
CA CYS A 245 9.13 -4.00 -7.69
C CYS A 245 8.52 -5.24 -8.30
N ALA A 246 9.03 -5.69 -9.46
CA ALA A 246 8.50 -6.86 -10.15
C ALA A 246 8.62 -8.15 -9.31
N GLY A 247 9.77 -8.37 -8.66
CA GLY A 247 9.97 -9.55 -7.81
C GLY A 247 9.03 -9.58 -6.61
N LEU A 248 8.83 -8.43 -5.93
CA LEU A 248 7.90 -8.30 -4.80
C LEU A 248 6.43 -8.44 -5.25
N ALA A 249 6.05 -7.84 -6.38
CA ALA A 249 4.70 -7.92 -6.91
C ALA A 249 4.30 -9.36 -7.30
N VAL A 250 5.23 -10.13 -7.88
CA VAL A 250 5.01 -11.56 -8.21
C VAL A 250 4.74 -12.35 -6.92
N ARG A 251 5.59 -12.24 -5.90
CA ARG A 251 5.37 -12.95 -4.63
C ARG A 251 4.08 -12.53 -3.93
N CYS A 252 3.75 -11.23 -3.94
CA CYS A 252 2.47 -10.73 -3.43
C CYS A 252 1.30 -11.40 -4.17
N ALA A 253 1.33 -11.46 -5.51
CA ALA A 253 0.30 -12.09 -6.32
C ALA A 253 0.18 -13.60 -6.03
N ASP A 254 1.28 -14.33 -5.90
CA ASP A 254 1.31 -15.77 -5.60
C ASP A 254 0.61 -16.08 -4.27
N HIS A 255 0.88 -15.29 -3.22
CA HIS A 255 0.22 -15.45 -1.92
C HIS A 255 -1.29 -15.26 -2.00
N PHE A 256 -1.76 -14.28 -2.75
CA PHE A 256 -3.19 -13.97 -2.83
C PHE A 256 -3.94 -14.83 -3.85
N ALA A 257 -3.30 -15.29 -4.91
CA ALA A 257 -3.89 -16.27 -5.82
C ALA A 257 -4.22 -17.58 -5.10
N ALA A 258 -3.33 -18.02 -4.19
CA ALA A 258 -3.54 -19.24 -3.40
C ALA A 258 -4.70 -19.13 -2.39
N THR A 259 -5.02 -17.92 -1.91
CA THR A 259 -6.02 -17.66 -0.86
C THR A 259 -7.35 -17.12 -1.37
N GLY A 260 -7.42 -16.72 -2.65
CA GLY A 260 -8.61 -16.11 -3.24
C GLY A 260 -8.92 -14.67 -2.76
N ILE A 261 -7.95 -13.99 -2.11
CA ILE A 261 -8.12 -12.63 -1.60
C ILE A 261 -7.93 -11.62 -2.74
N ALA A 262 -9.03 -11.20 -3.35
CA ALA A 262 -9.02 -10.35 -4.54
C ALA A 262 -8.36 -8.97 -4.31
N ASN A 263 -8.60 -8.33 -3.16
CA ASN A 263 -8.00 -7.03 -2.88
C ASN A 263 -6.47 -7.08 -2.71
N GLY A 264 -5.94 -8.22 -2.28
CA GLY A 264 -4.50 -8.44 -2.21
C GLY A 264 -3.87 -8.53 -3.59
N LEU A 265 -4.52 -9.20 -4.56
CA LEU A 265 -4.08 -9.21 -5.96
C LEU A 265 -4.07 -7.81 -6.56
N ALA A 266 -5.05 -6.97 -6.23
CA ALA A 266 -5.10 -5.59 -6.69
C ALA A 266 -3.89 -4.75 -6.22
N TRP A 267 -3.32 -5.05 -5.06
CA TRP A 267 -2.11 -4.38 -4.57
C TRP A 267 -0.88 -4.66 -5.46
N SER A 268 -0.69 -5.90 -5.94
CA SER A 268 0.42 -6.23 -6.84
C SER A 268 0.30 -5.50 -8.17
N GLU A 269 -0.90 -5.46 -8.75
CA GLU A 269 -1.16 -4.74 -10.00
C GLU A 269 -1.03 -3.22 -9.83
N TRP A 270 -1.45 -2.66 -8.69
CA TRP A 270 -1.26 -1.24 -8.42
C TRP A 270 0.22 -0.87 -8.29
N ALA A 271 1.04 -1.69 -7.63
CA ALA A 271 2.47 -1.45 -7.54
C ALA A 271 3.13 -1.45 -8.95
N LEU A 272 2.79 -2.42 -9.78
CA LEU A 272 3.29 -2.49 -11.17
C LEU A 272 2.78 -1.33 -12.03
N ALA A 273 1.52 -0.89 -11.84
CA ALA A 273 0.96 0.25 -12.53
C ALA A 273 1.62 1.57 -12.10
N ALA A 274 1.89 1.75 -10.80
CA ALA A 274 2.62 2.90 -10.28
C ALA A 274 4.04 2.98 -10.86
N LEU A 275 4.72 1.84 -11.01
CA LEU A 275 6.01 1.75 -11.69
C LEU A 275 5.89 2.16 -13.16
N ASP A 276 4.98 1.56 -13.91
CA ASP A 276 4.77 1.88 -15.32
C ASP A 276 4.43 3.37 -15.51
N LEU A 277 3.58 3.95 -14.62
CA LEU A 277 3.24 5.37 -14.63
C LEU A 277 4.46 6.26 -14.37
N SER A 278 5.28 5.93 -13.38
CA SER A 278 6.49 6.68 -13.02
C SER A 278 7.53 6.68 -14.15
N LEU A 279 7.57 5.60 -14.93
CA LEU A 279 8.49 5.41 -16.06
C LEU A 279 7.90 5.91 -17.40
N GLY A 280 6.71 6.51 -17.41
CA GLY A 280 6.06 7.03 -18.61
C GLY A 280 5.40 5.98 -19.52
N ARG A 281 5.19 4.77 -19.04
CA ARG A 281 4.50 3.66 -19.75
C ARG A 281 2.98 3.75 -19.53
N HIS A 282 2.38 4.89 -19.88
CA HIS A 282 1.04 5.29 -19.43
C HIS A 282 -0.07 4.32 -19.87
N THR A 283 -0.06 3.86 -21.13
CA THR A 283 -1.07 2.90 -21.62
C THR A 283 -1.01 1.58 -20.83
N ARG A 284 0.19 1.08 -20.55
CA ARG A 284 0.37 -0.14 -19.78
C ARG A 284 -0.11 0.01 -18.33
N ALA A 285 0.17 1.17 -17.71
CA ALA A 285 -0.35 1.49 -16.37
C ALA A 285 -1.88 1.50 -16.35
N LEU A 286 -2.51 2.14 -17.35
CA LEU A 286 -3.96 2.22 -17.47
C LEU A 286 -4.58 0.82 -17.65
N ASP A 287 -4.07 0.01 -18.56
CA ASP A 287 -4.59 -1.33 -18.85
C ASP A 287 -4.51 -2.24 -17.62
N ARG A 288 -3.42 -2.15 -16.82
CA ARG A 288 -3.28 -2.88 -15.56
C ARG A 288 -4.33 -2.48 -14.53
N LEU A 289 -4.52 -1.17 -14.32
CA LEU A 289 -5.48 -0.67 -13.34
C LEU A 289 -6.91 -1.04 -13.71
N GLU A 290 -7.27 -0.95 -14.99
CA GLU A 290 -8.59 -1.37 -15.45
C GLU A 290 -8.81 -2.87 -15.31
N ALA A 291 -7.82 -3.69 -15.64
CA ALA A 291 -7.89 -5.14 -15.45
C ALA A 291 -8.04 -5.51 -13.97
N ALA A 292 -7.29 -4.87 -13.07
CA ALA A 292 -7.40 -5.09 -11.62
C ALA A 292 -8.78 -4.72 -11.08
N LEU A 293 -9.40 -3.67 -11.62
CA LEU A 293 -10.71 -3.17 -11.18
C LEU A 293 -11.90 -3.79 -11.93
N ALA A 294 -11.69 -4.57 -12.98
CA ALA A 294 -12.76 -5.27 -13.69
C ALA A 294 -13.41 -6.40 -12.88
N GLY A 295 -12.73 -6.87 -11.82
CA GLY A 295 -13.15 -7.99 -10.98
C GLY A 295 -13.91 -7.57 -9.71
N PRO A 296 -13.88 -8.43 -8.67
CA PRO A 296 -14.59 -8.21 -7.40
C PRO A 296 -14.18 -6.94 -6.65
N VAL A 297 -12.98 -6.40 -6.95
CA VAL A 297 -12.39 -5.22 -6.28
C VAL A 297 -13.04 -3.91 -6.71
N ARG A 298 -13.82 -3.89 -7.79
CA ARG A 298 -14.40 -2.67 -8.37
C ARG A 298 -15.24 -1.83 -7.40
N HIS A 299 -15.84 -2.46 -6.41
CA HIS A 299 -16.67 -1.81 -5.39
C HIS A 299 -15.94 -1.64 -4.04
N GLN A 300 -14.68 -2.03 -3.97
CA GLN A 300 -13.86 -1.81 -2.79
C GLN A 300 -13.17 -0.43 -2.82
N ILE A 301 -12.62 -0.03 -1.68
CA ILE A 301 -11.93 1.27 -1.54
C ILE A 301 -10.71 1.39 -2.47
N GLN A 302 -10.12 0.28 -2.90
CA GLN A 302 -9.02 0.25 -3.86
C GLN A 302 -9.41 0.95 -5.17
N ALA A 303 -10.66 0.82 -5.61
CA ALA A 303 -11.14 1.50 -6.81
C ALA A 303 -11.06 3.03 -6.68
N VAL A 304 -11.22 3.57 -5.47
CA VAL A 304 -11.06 5.01 -5.18
C VAL A 304 -9.58 5.38 -5.08
N TYR A 305 -8.78 4.60 -4.36
CA TYR A 305 -7.38 4.94 -4.12
C TYR A 305 -6.49 4.79 -5.37
N PHE A 306 -6.89 3.92 -6.31
CA PHE A 306 -6.19 3.78 -7.60
C PHE A 306 -6.67 4.80 -8.65
N ALA A 307 -7.83 5.42 -8.45
CA ALA A 307 -8.42 6.35 -9.41
C ALA A 307 -7.47 7.50 -9.81
N PRO A 308 -6.70 8.15 -8.91
CA PRO A 308 -5.78 9.20 -9.29
C PRO A 308 -4.69 8.75 -10.27
N ASP A 309 -4.20 7.51 -10.12
CA ASP A 309 -3.20 6.93 -11.04
C ASP A 309 -3.84 6.52 -12.37
N GLN A 310 -5.06 5.99 -12.33
CA GLN A 310 -5.84 5.64 -13.52
C GLN A 310 -6.16 6.87 -14.37
N ILE A 311 -6.59 7.97 -13.72
CA ILE A 311 -6.89 9.25 -14.39
C ILE A 311 -5.61 9.82 -15.03
N GLU A 312 -4.50 9.87 -14.27
CA GLU A 312 -3.24 10.38 -14.82
C GLU A 312 -2.74 9.52 -15.98
N ALA A 313 -2.81 8.20 -15.86
CA ALA A 313 -2.43 7.28 -16.92
C ALA A 313 -3.29 7.47 -18.19
N ALA A 314 -4.62 7.61 -18.05
CA ALA A 314 -5.53 7.82 -19.17
C ALA A 314 -5.25 9.15 -19.89
N VAL A 315 -5.11 10.25 -19.15
CA VAL A 315 -4.81 11.57 -19.73
C VAL A 315 -3.47 11.56 -20.45
N ARG A 316 -2.44 10.98 -19.84
CA ARG A 316 -1.09 10.95 -20.44
C ARG A 316 -0.96 9.96 -21.60
N ALA A 317 -1.80 8.94 -21.64
CA ALA A 317 -1.92 8.04 -22.80
C ALA A 317 -2.69 8.68 -23.97
N GLY A 318 -3.26 9.88 -23.81
CA GLY A 318 -4.10 10.51 -24.84
C GLY A 318 -5.51 9.90 -24.93
N LEU A 319 -5.99 9.28 -23.86
CA LEU A 319 -7.27 8.59 -23.77
C LEU A 319 -8.17 9.20 -22.67
N PRO A 320 -8.45 10.53 -22.68
CA PRO A 320 -9.10 11.22 -21.57
C PRO A 320 -10.53 10.71 -21.27
N ASP A 321 -11.20 10.12 -22.25
CA ASP A 321 -12.53 9.51 -22.03
C ASP A 321 -12.49 8.37 -21.01
N ARG A 322 -11.36 7.63 -20.92
CA ARG A 322 -11.17 6.56 -19.93
C ARG A 322 -10.93 7.08 -18.50
N ALA A 323 -10.73 8.39 -18.33
CA ALA A 323 -10.61 9.04 -17.03
C ALA A 323 -11.96 9.42 -16.38
N LYS A 324 -13.07 9.44 -17.15
CA LYS A 324 -14.36 9.97 -16.69
C LYS A 324 -14.93 9.17 -15.52
N GLU A 325 -15.08 7.87 -15.69
CA GLU A 325 -15.66 7.00 -14.65
C GLU A 325 -14.81 6.98 -13.36
N PRO A 326 -13.45 6.82 -13.42
CA PRO A 326 -12.61 6.96 -12.22
C PRO A 326 -12.75 8.32 -11.54
N LEU A 327 -12.91 9.42 -12.31
CA LEU A 327 -13.06 10.75 -11.75
C LEU A 327 -14.42 10.92 -11.04
N GLU A 328 -15.50 10.42 -11.63
CA GLU A 328 -16.84 10.44 -11.02
C GLU A 328 -16.83 9.65 -9.70
N ARG A 329 -16.28 8.46 -9.69
CA ARG A 329 -16.13 7.62 -8.48
C ARG A 329 -15.29 8.32 -7.38
N LEU A 330 -14.18 8.94 -7.76
CA LEU A 330 -13.36 9.70 -6.82
C LEU A 330 -14.10 10.92 -6.28
N ALA A 331 -14.84 11.64 -7.12
CA ALA A 331 -15.61 12.82 -6.74
C ALA A 331 -16.76 12.47 -5.78
N GLU A 332 -17.52 11.42 -6.08
CA GLU A 332 -18.58 10.92 -5.21
C GLU A 332 -18.04 10.53 -3.82
N TRP A 333 -16.93 9.80 -3.80
CA TRP A 333 -16.31 9.42 -2.54
C TRP A 333 -15.76 10.63 -1.76
N ALA A 334 -15.10 11.58 -2.42
CA ALA A 334 -14.53 12.77 -1.78
C ALA A 334 -15.60 13.66 -1.16
N ASP A 335 -16.76 13.83 -1.83
CA ASP A 335 -17.87 14.61 -1.31
C ASP A 335 -18.40 14.08 0.02
N VAL A 336 -18.48 12.76 0.17
CA VAL A 336 -18.89 12.12 1.43
C VAL A 336 -17.74 12.07 2.43
N ALA A 337 -16.51 11.83 1.96
CA ALA A 337 -15.33 11.71 2.81
C ALA A 337 -14.99 13.02 3.52
N ARG A 338 -15.13 14.17 2.86
CA ARG A 338 -14.82 15.51 3.39
C ARG A 338 -13.47 15.58 4.07
N LEU A 339 -12.46 15.08 3.35
CA LEU A 339 -11.08 15.06 3.80
C LEU A 339 -10.25 15.99 2.92
N ASP A 340 -9.47 16.89 3.52
CA ASP A 340 -8.65 17.88 2.80
C ASP A 340 -7.77 17.23 1.72
N TRP A 341 -7.21 16.04 2.01
CA TRP A 341 -6.39 15.34 1.04
C TRP A 341 -7.19 14.80 -0.15
N ALA A 342 -8.45 14.38 0.07
CA ALA A 342 -9.30 13.86 -0.99
C ALA A 342 -9.72 14.98 -1.95
N ASP A 343 -10.09 16.13 -1.40
CA ASP A 343 -10.44 17.33 -2.17
C ASP A 343 -9.26 17.81 -3.01
N ALA A 344 -8.05 17.85 -2.42
CA ALA A 344 -6.84 18.26 -3.13
C ALA A 344 -6.45 17.28 -4.24
N VAL A 345 -6.54 15.97 -4.00
CA VAL A 345 -6.27 14.94 -5.01
C VAL A 345 -7.31 14.98 -6.13
N LEU A 346 -8.59 15.16 -5.80
CA LEU A 346 -9.65 15.35 -6.79
C LEU A 346 -9.40 16.59 -7.66
N ALA A 347 -9.02 17.71 -7.04
CA ALA A 347 -8.66 18.92 -7.78
C ALA A 347 -7.46 18.67 -8.72
N ARG A 348 -6.41 17.95 -8.28
CA ARG A 348 -5.31 17.53 -9.15
C ARG A 348 -5.80 16.72 -10.36
N CYS A 349 -6.69 15.76 -10.12
CA CYS A 349 -7.24 14.93 -11.19
C CYS A 349 -8.06 15.75 -12.19
N ARG A 350 -8.86 16.71 -11.72
CA ARG A 350 -9.59 17.66 -12.58
C ARG A 350 -8.66 18.54 -13.40
N ALA A 351 -7.59 19.05 -12.78
CA ALA A 351 -6.59 19.87 -13.46
C ALA A 351 -5.82 19.10 -14.56
N LEU A 352 -5.73 17.79 -14.52
CA LEU A 352 -5.16 16.99 -15.61
C LEU A 352 -6.04 17.00 -16.86
N LEU A 353 -7.37 17.08 -16.71
CA LEU A 353 -8.35 17.09 -17.80
C LEU A 353 -8.64 18.52 -18.27
N GLU A 354 -8.86 19.41 -17.33
CA GLU A 354 -9.23 20.81 -17.55
C GLU A 354 -8.31 21.71 -16.72
N PRO A 355 -7.08 21.98 -17.20
CA PRO A 355 -6.10 22.74 -16.45
C PRO A 355 -6.48 24.20 -16.32
N ASP A 356 -6.48 24.70 -15.09
CA ASP A 356 -6.80 26.07 -14.71
C ASP A 356 -6.06 26.48 -13.43
N ASP A 357 -5.72 27.78 -13.28
CA ASP A 357 -4.98 28.30 -12.12
C ASP A 357 -5.70 28.06 -10.79
N GLU A 358 -7.03 28.21 -10.75
CA GLU A 358 -7.83 28.03 -9.53
C GLU A 358 -7.89 26.56 -9.14
N ILE A 359 -8.06 25.65 -10.12
CA ILE A 359 -8.10 24.21 -9.87
C ILE A 359 -6.74 23.74 -9.37
N PHE A 360 -5.63 24.17 -9.96
CA PHE A 360 -4.29 23.86 -9.44
C PHE A 360 -4.05 24.44 -8.04
N SER A 361 -4.51 25.65 -7.76
CA SER A 361 -4.44 26.24 -6.43
C SER A 361 -5.20 25.40 -5.38
N ALA A 362 -6.36 24.87 -5.75
CA ALA A 362 -7.10 23.94 -4.90
C ALA A 362 -6.34 22.63 -4.66
N ALA A 363 -5.68 22.08 -5.69
CA ALA A 363 -4.86 20.86 -5.58
C ALA A 363 -3.61 21.05 -4.69
N LEU A 364 -3.15 22.27 -4.53
CA LEU A 364 -1.96 22.62 -3.73
C LEU A 364 -2.28 22.99 -2.28
N ARG A 365 -3.54 22.94 -1.85
CA ARG A 365 -3.88 23.15 -0.43
C ARG A 365 -3.14 22.15 0.46
N PRO A 366 -2.75 22.53 1.69
CA PRO A 366 -2.09 21.61 2.61
C PRO A 366 -2.97 20.41 2.93
N HIS A 367 -2.46 19.18 2.76
CA HIS A 367 -3.27 17.98 2.95
C HIS A 367 -2.50 16.74 3.46
N GLY A 368 -1.27 16.90 3.92
CA GLY A 368 -0.52 15.82 4.59
C GLY A 368 -0.04 14.66 3.69
N ARG A 369 -0.23 14.71 2.35
CA ARG A 369 0.22 13.69 1.39
C ARG A 369 1.26 14.28 0.42
N PRO A 370 2.54 14.26 0.79
CA PRO A 370 3.59 15.00 0.07
C PRO A 370 3.81 14.51 -1.37
N LEU A 371 3.64 13.21 -1.66
CA LEU A 371 3.75 12.69 -3.02
C LEU A 371 2.67 13.27 -3.94
N GLU A 372 1.41 13.27 -3.49
CA GLU A 372 0.30 13.80 -4.27
C GLU A 372 0.43 15.30 -4.51
N ARG A 373 0.88 16.05 -3.49
CA ARG A 373 1.17 17.46 -3.63
C ARG A 373 2.30 17.71 -4.63
N ALA A 374 3.38 16.95 -4.58
CA ALA A 374 4.47 17.09 -5.54
C ALA A 374 4.04 16.75 -6.99
N ARG A 375 3.13 15.79 -7.16
CA ARG A 375 2.52 15.50 -8.47
C ARG A 375 1.65 16.66 -8.96
N ALA A 376 0.91 17.34 -8.06
CA ALA A 376 0.15 18.55 -8.41
C ALA A 376 1.09 19.69 -8.80
N GLU A 377 2.15 19.94 -8.03
CA GLU A 377 3.19 20.95 -8.35
C GLU A 377 3.83 20.67 -9.71
N LEU A 378 4.17 19.43 -10.00
CA LEU A 378 4.72 19.03 -11.30
C LEU A 378 3.73 19.29 -12.44
N GLY A 379 2.47 18.86 -12.28
CA GLY A 379 1.42 19.05 -13.29
C GLY A 379 1.15 20.53 -13.57
N TYR A 380 1.11 21.34 -12.52
CA TYR A 380 0.93 22.79 -12.65
C TYR A 380 2.12 23.45 -13.37
N GLY A 381 3.33 23.12 -12.98
CA GLY A 381 4.53 23.62 -13.65
C GLY A 381 4.62 23.20 -15.11
N GLU A 382 4.25 21.96 -15.45
CA GLU A 382 4.18 21.49 -16.83
C GLU A 382 3.15 22.26 -17.65
N TRP A 383 1.98 22.53 -17.10
CA TRP A 383 0.94 23.33 -17.76
C TRP A 383 1.38 24.77 -17.96
N LEU A 384 1.85 25.47 -16.91
CA LEU A 384 2.34 26.84 -17.00
C LEU A 384 3.44 26.98 -18.06
N ARG A 385 4.36 26.00 -18.16
CA ARG A 385 5.39 26.00 -19.18
C ARG A 385 4.80 25.88 -20.61
N ARG A 386 3.79 25.06 -20.81
CA ARG A 386 3.07 24.93 -22.10
C ARG A 386 2.36 26.24 -22.48
N GLU A 387 1.75 26.91 -21.48
CA GLU A 387 1.16 28.24 -21.61
C GLU A 387 2.22 29.38 -21.77
N ARG A 388 3.50 29.01 -21.94
CA ARG A 388 4.63 29.97 -22.06
C ARG A 388 4.89 30.83 -20.82
N ARG A 389 4.27 30.55 -19.70
CA ARG A 389 4.43 31.16 -18.35
C ARG A 389 5.62 30.57 -17.62
N ARG A 390 6.82 30.55 -18.23
CA ARG A 390 8.03 29.89 -17.72
C ARG A 390 8.48 30.41 -16.36
N ARG A 391 8.29 31.71 -16.08
CA ARG A 391 8.68 32.31 -14.79
C ARG A 391 7.82 31.75 -13.67
N ASP A 392 6.51 31.61 -13.90
CA ASP A 392 5.55 31.09 -12.94
C ASP A 392 5.70 29.57 -12.77
N ALA A 393 6.11 28.84 -13.80
CA ALA A 393 6.34 27.40 -13.75
C ALA A 393 7.50 27.01 -12.82
N ARG A 394 8.58 27.80 -12.74
CA ARG A 394 9.80 27.44 -12.02
C ARG A 394 9.61 27.16 -10.53
N PRO A 395 8.92 27.99 -9.74
CA PRO A 395 8.67 27.69 -8.32
C PRO A 395 8.01 26.35 -8.11
N HIS A 396 7.00 26.01 -8.90
CA HIS A 396 6.26 24.76 -8.81
C HIS A 396 7.13 23.54 -9.18
N LEU A 397 7.87 23.64 -10.28
CA LEU A 397 8.78 22.57 -10.71
C LEU A 397 9.91 22.34 -9.71
N ARG A 398 10.41 23.38 -9.06
CA ARG A 398 11.43 23.28 -7.99
C ARG A 398 10.85 22.61 -6.75
N ALA A 399 9.66 23.04 -6.28
CA ALA A 399 8.99 22.45 -5.15
C ALA A 399 8.68 20.94 -5.36
N ALA A 400 8.26 20.58 -6.60
CA ALA A 400 8.08 19.19 -6.99
C ALA A 400 9.39 18.40 -6.91
N LEU A 401 10.47 18.92 -7.54
CA LEU A 401 11.79 18.28 -7.56
C LEU A 401 12.31 18.02 -6.15
N GLU A 402 12.32 19.05 -5.31
CA GLU A 402 12.79 18.96 -3.90
C GLU A 402 12.00 17.92 -3.11
N THR A 403 10.67 17.87 -3.31
CA THR A 403 9.83 16.91 -2.63
C THR A 403 10.06 15.49 -3.13
N PHE A 404 10.14 15.26 -4.44
CA PHE A 404 10.44 13.94 -4.99
C PHE A 404 11.82 13.44 -4.56
N GLN A 405 12.83 14.29 -4.50
CA GLN A 405 14.17 13.93 -4.00
C GLN A 405 14.10 13.50 -2.53
N ARG A 406 13.43 14.27 -1.67
CA ARG A 406 13.25 13.93 -0.26
C ARG A 406 12.52 12.62 -0.05
N LEU A 407 11.55 12.30 -0.90
CA LEU A 407 10.77 11.06 -0.86
C LEU A 407 11.49 9.86 -1.50
N GLY A 408 12.60 10.07 -2.20
CA GLY A 408 13.27 9.02 -2.97
C GLY A 408 12.55 8.66 -4.27
N ALA A 409 11.60 9.48 -4.74
CA ALA A 409 10.81 9.25 -5.94
C ALA A 409 11.63 9.55 -7.22
N GLY A 410 12.60 8.68 -7.53
CA GLY A 410 13.62 8.89 -8.54
C GLY A 410 13.09 9.24 -9.94
N PRO A 411 12.17 8.47 -10.54
CA PRO A 411 11.63 8.77 -11.86
C PRO A 411 10.93 10.13 -11.92
N TRP A 412 10.12 10.44 -10.89
CA TRP A 412 9.42 11.70 -10.77
C TRP A 412 10.38 12.89 -10.61
N ALA A 413 11.44 12.73 -9.79
CA ALA A 413 12.48 13.73 -9.63
C ALA A 413 13.20 14.03 -10.95
N ARG A 414 13.56 12.98 -11.71
CA ARG A 414 14.17 13.15 -13.05
C ARG A 414 13.25 13.92 -14.01
N ARG A 415 11.95 13.63 -13.98
CA ARG A 415 10.97 14.34 -14.81
C ARG A 415 10.83 15.81 -14.39
N ALA A 416 10.70 16.11 -13.10
CA ALA A 416 10.62 17.47 -12.59
C ALA A 416 11.88 18.27 -12.95
N ALA A 417 13.07 17.68 -12.84
CA ALA A 417 14.32 18.30 -13.24
C ALA A 417 14.39 18.59 -14.75
N ALA A 418 13.88 17.69 -15.59
CA ALA A 418 13.81 17.90 -17.04
C ALA A 418 12.88 19.06 -17.39
N GLU A 419 11.71 19.16 -16.76
CA GLU A 419 10.77 20.25 -16.95
C GLU A 419 11.32 21.59 -16.46
N LEU A 420 12.04 21.60 -15.33
CA LEU A 420 12.68 22.80 -14.77
C LEU A 420 13.78 23.34 -15.70
N ARG A 421 14.59 22.45 -16.30
CA ARG A 421 15.55 22.82 -17.35
C ARG A 421 14.85 23.39 -18.60
N ALA A 422 13.75 22.77 -19.02
CA ALA A 422 12.94 23.25 -20.15
C ALA A 422 12.30 24.63 -19.87
N ALA A 423 12.05 24.96 -18.59
CA ALA A 423 11.62 26.27 -18.14
C ALA A 423 12.77 27.34 -18.09
N GLY A 424 14.01 26.94 -18.43
CA GLY A 424 15.18 27.80 -18.50
C GLY A 424 15.88 28.00 -17.14
N GLU A 425 15.73 27.08 -16.19
CA GLU A 425 16.51 27.08 -14.96
C GLU A 425 17.58 26.00 -15.02
N ALA A 426 18.83 26.38 -14.76
CA ALA A 426 19.91 25.40 -14.64
C ALA A 426 19.71 24.59 -13.33
N THR A 427 19.35 23.34 -13.46
CA THR A 427 19.42 22.42 -12.33
C THR A 427 20.86 21.98 -12.17
N ALA A 428 21.40 22.01 -10.95
CA ALA A 428 22.69 21.37 -10.69
C ALA A 428 22.62 19.91 -11.19
N ALA A 429 23.59 19.49 -11.99
CA ALA A 429 23.72 18.07 -12.30
C ALA A 429 23.81 17.31 -10.95
N PRO A 430 23.15 16.15 -10.79
CA PRO A 430 23.30 15.35 -9.58
C PRO A 430 24.80 15.20 -9.28
N ALA A 431 25.20 15.40 -8.02
CA ALA A 431 26.57 15.19 -7.63
C ALA A 431 27.01 13.78 -8.04
N ALA A 432 28.29 13.59 -8.34
CA ALA A 432 28.79 12.26 -8.74
C ALA A 432 28.43 11.19 -7.70
N SER A 433 28.41 11.54 -6.41
CA SER A 433 27.94 10.70 -5.30
C SER A 433 26.49 10.27 -5.43
N ASP A 434 25.58 11.18 -5.89
CA ASP A 434 24.15 10.86 -6.03
C ASP A 434 23.90 9.95 -7.25
N ARG A 435 24.70 10.09 -8.30
CA ARG A 435 24.66 9.21 -9.48
C ARG A 435 25.14 7.80 -9.15
N LEU A 436 26.18 7.68 -8.30
CA LEU A 436 26.69 6.40 -7.81
C LEU A 436 25.72 5.71 -6.84
N ALA A 437 25.07 6.48 -5.98
CA ALA A 437 24.06 5.98 -5.05
C ALA A 437 22.79 5.44 -5.74
N ALA A 438 22.56 5.84 -6.99
CA ALA A 438 21.45 5.32 -7.83
C ALA A 438 21.73 3.94 -8.44
N LEU A 439 22.96 3.45 -8.35
CA LEU A 439 23.37 2.13 -8.89
C LEU A 439 23.13 1.03 -7.86
N SER A 440 22.67 -0.13 -8.32
CA SER A 440 22.71 -1.33 -7.48
C SER A 440 24.16 -1.72 -7.19
N PRO A 441 24.45 -2.49 -6.11
CA PRO A 441 25.82 -2.94 -5.80
C PRO A 441 26.50 -3.62 -6.97
N GLN A 442 25.76 -4.41 -7.74
CA GLN A 442 26.29 -5.11 -8.91
C GLN A 442 26.53 -4.18 -10.10
N GLU A 443 25.63 -3.22 -10.35
CA GLU A 443 25.81 -2.18 -11.35
C GLU A 443 27.03 -1.31 -11.02
N LEU A 444 27.19 -0.92 -9.76
CA LEU A 444 28.33 -0.12 -9.29
C LEU A 444 29.64 -0.87 -9.52
N GLN A 445 29.70 -2.15 -9.19
CA GLN A 445 30.89 -2.98 -9.38
C GLN A 445 31.26 -3.13 -10.86
N ILE A 446 30.26 -3.35 -11.71
CA ILE A 446 30.46 -3.45 -13.18
C ILE A 446 30.89 -2.11 -13.76
N VAL A 447 30.27 -1.01 -13.34
CA VAL A 447 30.61 0.36 -13.77
C VAL A 447 32.06 0.70 -13.40
N ARG A 448 32.48 0.44 -12.16
CA ARG A 448 33.88 0.65 -11.72
C ARG A 448 34.88 -0.10 -12.62
N LEU A 449 34.61 -1.36 -12.93
CA LEU A 449 35.46 -2.14 -13.82
C LEU A 449 35.40 -1.65 -15.28
N ALA A 450 34.24 -1.17 -15.73
CA ALA A 450 34.10 -0.63 -17.09
C ALA A 450 34.86 0.68 -17.30
N VAL A 451 34.92 1.52 -16.27
CA VAL A 451 35.68 2.78 -16.25
C VAL A 451 37.19 2.53 -16.39
N THR A 452 37.72 1.46 -15.80
CA THR A 452 39.14 1.08 -15.96
C THR A 452 39.47 0.52 -17.37
N GLY A 453 38.51 0.52 -18.29
CA GLY A 453 38.73 0.12 -19.68
C GLY A 453 38.55 -1.36 -19.99
N LEU A 454 38.21 -2.19 -18.97
CA LEU A 454 38.00 -3.63 -19.17
C LEU A 454 36.83 -3.92 -20.11
N THR A 455 36.96 -4.85 -21.04
CA THR A 455 35.88 -5.31 -21.92
C THR A 455 34.80 -6.08 -21.14
N ASN A 456 33.58 -6.22 -21.70
CA ASN A 456 32.52 -7.01 -21.07
C ASN A 456 32.93 -8.46 -20.83
N ARG A 457 33.82 -9.02 -21.64
CA ARG A 457 34.35 -10.38 -21.46
C ARG A 457 35.30 -10.45 -20.25
N GLU A 458 36.16 -9.46 -20.06
CA GLU A 458 37.09 -9.39 -18.94
C GLU A 458 36.34 -9.12 -17.63
N ILE A 459 35.37 -8.22 -17.65
CA ILE A 459 34.47 -7.95 -16.49
C ILE A 459 33.71 -9.22 -16.14
N GLY A 460 33.14 -9.90 -17.12
CA GLY A 460 32.41 -11.16 -16.93
C GLY A 460 33.29 -12.25 -16.31
N ALA A 461 34.51 -12.40 -16.79
CA ALA A 461 35.48 -13.35 -16.23
C ALA A 461 35.84 -13.01 -14.76
N ARG A 462 35.96 -11.70 -14.45
CA ARG A 462 36.33 -11.23 -13.10
C ARG A 462 35.21 -11.34 -12.09
N LEU A 463 33.96 -11.22 -12.53
CA LEU A 463 32.77 -11.28 -11.67
C LEU A 463 31.99 -12.60 -11.77
N PHE A 464 32.51 -13.58 -12.52
CA PHE A 464 31.87 -14.87 -12.73
C PHE A 464 30.46 -14.77 -13.33
N VAL A 465 30.26 -13.82 -14.27
CA VAL A 465 28.99 -13.62 -14.99
C VAL A 465 29.22 -13.63 -16.50
N SER A 466 28.15 -13.84 -17.26
CA SER A 466 28.26 -13.83 -18.73
C SER A 466 28.55 -12.41 -19.26
N PRO A 467 29.26 -12.27 -20.41
CA PRO A 467 29.46 -10.96 -21.07
C PRO A 467 28.12 -10.30 -21.43
N LYS A 468 27.06 -11.08 -21.67
CA LYS A 468 25.71 -10.61 -21.96
C LYS A 468 25.08 -10.01 -20.70
N THR A 469 25.31 -10.61 -19.54
CA THR A 469 24.89 -10.07 -18.21
C THR A 469 25.58 -8.75 -17.93
N VAL A 470 26.87 -8.63 -18.19
CA VAL A 470 27.62 -7.37 -18.05
C VAL A 470 27.04 -6.28 -18.96
N SER A 471 26.75 -6.61 -20.22
CA SER A 471 26.13 -5.69 -21.17
C SER A 471 24.78 -5.19 -20.68
N HIS A 472 23.95 -6.09 -20.13
CA HIS A 472 22.65 -5.76 -19.57
C HIS A 472 22.77 -4.77 -18.39
N HIS A 473 23.67 -5.03 -17.45
CA HIS A 473 23.87 -4.11 -16.32
C HIS A 473 24.43 -2.74 -16.73
N LEU A 474 25.34 -2.70 -17.70
CA LEU A 474 25.82 -1.42 -18.24
C LEU A 474 24.71 -0.63 -18.94
N TYR A 475 23.87 -1.31 -19.73
CA TYR A 475 22.74 -0.67 -20.37
C TYR A 475 21.76 -0.04 -19.36
N ARG A 476 21.57 -0.67 -18.20
CA ARG A 476 20.75 -0.15 -17.11
C ARG A 476 21.43 0.95 -16.29
N ALA A 477 22.74 0.86 -16.13
CA ALA A 477 23.52 1.85 -15.41
C ALA A 477 23.68 3.18 -16.17
N PHE A 478 23.76 3.13 -17.51
CA PHE A 478 23.99 4.32 -18.34
C PHE A 478 22.97 5.44 -18.10
N PRO A 479 21.65 5.19 -18.12
CA PRO A 479 20.66 6.23 -17.84
C PRO A 479 20.76 6.80 -16.41
N LYS A 480 21.12 5.93 -15.43
CA LYS A 480 21.29 6.33 -14.03
C LYS A 480 22.49 7.26 -13.83
N LEU A 481 23.53 7.06 -14.62
CA LEU A 481 24.73 7.89 -14.63
C LEU A 481 24.62 9.12 -15.55
N GLY A 482 23.56 9.19 -16.36
CA GLY A 482 23.37 10.27 -17.34
C GLY A 482 24.31 10.18 -18.54
N VAL A 483 24.74 8.97 -18.91
CA VAL A 483 25.60 8.70 -20.09
C VAL A 483 24.86 7.82 -21.09
N SER A 484 25.22 7.96 -22.36
CA SER A 484 24.64 7.18 -23.47
C SER A 484 25.58 6.13 -24.04
N SER A 485 26.85 6.19 -23.67
CA SER A 485 27.88 5.31 -24.23
C SER A 485 29.00 5.00 -23.23
N ARG A 486 29.74 3.91 -23.53
CA ARG A 486 30.93 3.53 -22.75
C ARG A 486 32.03 4.59 -22.80
N VAL A 487 32.13 5.33 -23.91
CA VAL A 487 33.09 6.43 -24.05
C VAL A 487 32.75 7.58 -23.10
N GLU A 488 31.47 7.91 -22.99
CA GLU A 488 31.01 8.90 -22.01
C GLU A 488 31.19 8.42 -20.58
N LEU A 489 30.96 7.14 -20.31
CA LEU A 489 31.23 6.53 -19.00
C LEU A 489 32.71 6.65 -18.60
N ALA A 490 33.63 6.39 -19.54
CA ALA A 490 35.05 6.51 -19.29
C ALA A 490 35.49 7.95 -18.95
N ARG A 491 34.80 8.96 -19.48
CA ARG A 491 35.06 10.39 -19.15
C ARG A 491 34.61 10.78 -17.75
N LEU A 492 33.69 10.04 -17.15
CA LEU A 492 33.27 10.21 -15.76
C LEU A 492 34.21 9.51 -14.76
N GLY A 493 35.22 8.79 -15.26
CA GLY A 493 36.13 7.98 -14.46
C GLY A 493 36.73 8.67 -13.23
N PRO A 494 37.25 9.89 -13.36
CA PRO A 494 37.83 10.63 -12.23
C PRO A 494 36.81 10.97 -11.13
N ASP A 495 35.55 11.13 -11.52
CA ASP A 495 34.45 11.47 -10.60
C ASP A 495 33.84 10.22 -9.91
N LEU A 496 34.14 9.03 -10.42
CA LEU A 496 33.55 7.76 -9.98
C LEU A 496 34.45 6.94 -9.06
N ASP A 497 35.72 7.25 -8.95
CA ASP A 497 36.71 6.60 -8.10
C ASP A 497 37.65 7.64 -7.48
N PRO A 498 37.27 8.26 -6.33
CA PRO A 498 38.13 9.24 -5.68
C PRO A 498 39.45 8.68 -5.20
N ASP A 499 39.60 7.34 -5.04
CA ASP A 499 40.82 6.68 -4.61
C ASP A 499 41.78 6.34 -5.78
N ALA A 500 41.35 6.51 -7.03
CA ALA A 500 42.20 6.27 -8.22
C ALA A 500 43.09 7.48 -8.60
N ALA A 501 42.98 8.58 -7.88
CA ALA A 501 43.74 9.82 -8.14
C ALA A 501 44.93 10.03 -7.17
N THR A 502 45.29 9.00 -6.40
CA THR A 502 46.53 8.88 -5.59
C THR A 502 47.32 7.69 -6.10
#